data_0bd418cb1d1eb4d9acbfa8f12696dbdf
#
_entry.id   0bd418cb1d1eb4d9acbfa8f12696dbdf
#
_cell.length_a   1.000
_cell.length_b   1.000
_cell.length_c   1.000
_cell.angle_alpha   90.00
_cell.angle_beta   90.00
_cell.angle_gamma   90.00
#
_symmetry.space_group_name_H-M   'P 1'
#
loop_
_entity.id
_entity.type
_entity.pdbx_description
1 polymer ?
#
loop_
_entity_poly.entity_id
_entity_poly.type
_entity_poly.pdbx_seq_one_letter_code
_entity_poly.pdbx_strand_id
1 'polypeptide(L)'
;MTCACVVAIAPLSLPAAQALSETDSVKSTFFRPTTVEGGISVGQVLTMDRYQRAWMESAASRGVHWGWRRRTLFAPDGYAADYNYPEWGVTLQMMDYAGVKMRKTPSPDWGMAVPVDYSSSPGAVFSLVGSFSRPLFRTGKWQMGYALEEGLAFCTRPYAKEHNIDNELTGGHWLIHFGASLYAARRLDKHWSLRGDLAFRHVSNGATYRPNKGLNAVLPTLSLQYDLDETGTPQVNVPKASFVKGAFWRIDASVGVRTLIEDWLRTQYATPPTDAEYRTDHFKRYAVANLQLDRMYRYARRWATGLGADLFYTPYVRTLQNQEVPEGSTAKYSCWSGGIALKHEAYYGDFSAYVHLGMYLWRHTGKMQSFDETPYYERVGVRWTPPRWKGMSVQFGIKAHRLKADFTELGIGFQW
;
A
#
# COMPACT_ATOMS: atom_id res chain seq x y z
N MET A 1 33.30 17.83 -38.69
CA MET A 1 34.22 17.24 -37.67
C MET A 1 33.35 16.40 -36.72
N THR A 2 33.27 15.13 -37.01
CA THR A 2 32.52 14.13 -36.28
C THR A 2 33.42 13.51 -35.23
N CYS A 3 33.13 13.71 -33.96
CA CYS A 3 33.82 13.07 -32.86
C CYS A 3 33.01 11.84 -32.43
N ALA A 4 33.48 10.66 -32.84
CA ALA A 4 32.95 9.37 -32.40
C ALA A 4 33.65 8.97 -31.08
N CYS A 5 32.94 9.00 -29.97
CA CYS A 5 33.38 8.37 -28.71
C CYS A 5 33.11 6.87 -28.76
N VAL A 6 34.13 6.09 -28.97
CA VAL A 6 34.11 4.64 -28.79
C VAL A 6 34.24 4.36 -27.29
N VAL A 7 33.17 3.90 -26.68
CA VAL A 7 33.21 3.36 -25.30
C VAL A 7 33.62 1.90 -25.40
N ALA A 8 34.89 1.61 -25.03
CA ALA A 8 35.36 0.25 -24.87
C ALA A 8 34.71 -0.40 -23.64
N ILE A 9 33.80 -1.34 -23.87
CA ILE A 9 33.24 -2.20 -22.83
C ILE A 9 34.26 -3.32 -22.59
N ALA A 10 35.04 -3.19 -21.52
CA ALA A 10 35.84 -4.30 -21.02
C ALA A 10 34.91 -5.41 -20.49
N PRO A 11 35.19 -6.70 -20.76
CA PRO A 11 34.41 -7.78 -20.21
C PRO A 11 34.62 -7.82 -18.69
N LEU A 12 33.64 -7.37 -17.93
CA LEU A 12 33.53 -7.64 -16.50
C LEU A 12 33.33 -9.14 -16.34
N SER A 13 34.37 -9.85 -15.93
CA SER A 13 34.27 -11.22 -15.42
C SER A 13 33.35 -11.16 -14.20
N LEU A 14 32.11 -11.60 -14.37
CA LEU A 14 31.16 -11.83 -13.30
C LEU A 14 31.75 -12.87 -12.34
N PRO A 15 31.97 -12.55 -11.03
CA PRO A 15 32.12 -13.61 -10.07
C PRO A 15 30.80 -14.39 -10.11
N ALA A 16 30.91 -15.68 -10.38
CA ALA A 16 29.77 -16.59 -10.35
C ALA A 16 28.95 -16.30 -9.09
N ALA A 17 27.69 -15.93 -9.27
CA ALA A 17 26.73 -15.91 -8.18
C ALA A 17 26.82 -17.29 -7.54
N GLN A 18 27.43 -17.35 -6.34
CA GLN A 18 27.37 -18.58 -5.55
C GLN A 18 25.89 -18.82 -5.32
N ALA A 19 25.37 -19.79 -6.06
CA ALA A 19 24.06 -20.35 -5.87
C ALA A 19 23.93 -20.61 -4.37
N LEU A 20 22.98 -19.96 -3.73
CA LEU A 20 22.50 -20.34 -2.40
C LEU A 20 22.23 -21.84 -2.51
N SER A 21 23.05 -22.66 -1.88
CA SER A 21 22.98 -24.10 -2.00
C SER A 21 21.58 -24.54 -1.60
N GLU A 22 20.94 -25.22 -2.53
CA GLU A 22 19.74 -25.99 -2.28
C GLU A 22 20.08 -27.08 -1.25
N THR A 23 19.87 -26.78 0.00
CA THR A 23 19.71 -27.80 1.02
C THR A 23 18.56 -27.34 1.92
N ASP A 24 17.52 -28.03 1.73
CA ASP A 24 16.20 -28.06 2.32
C ASP A 24 15.12 -27.43 1.44
N SER A 25 14.68 -28.23 0.49
CA SER A 25 13.31 -28.15 0.03
C SER A 25 12.39 -28.50 1.20
N VAL A 26 12.23 -27.58 2.13
CA VAL A 26 11.02 -27.55 2.94
C VAL A 26 9.92 -27.44 1.90
N LYS A 27 9.25 -28.58 1.60
CA LYS A 27 8.06 -28.60 0.76
C LYS A 27 7.24 -27.41 1.20
N SER A 28 7.06 -26.43 0.32
CA SER A 28 6.18 -25.29 0.57
C SER A 28 4.82 -25.91 0.81
N THR A 29 4.54 -26.24 2.05
CA THR A 29 3.18 -26.59 2.44
C THR A 29 2.46 -25.29 2.29
N PHE A 30 1.79 -25.13 1.16
CA PHE A 30 0.79 -24.14 0.89
C PHE A 30 0.05 -23.88 2.20
N PHE A 31 -0.19 -22.62 2.53
CA PHE A 31 -0.76 -22.12 3.78
C PHE A 31 -1.73 -23.14 4.42
N ARG A 32 -1.25 -23.90 5.41
CA ARG A 32 -2.09 -24.78 6.22
C ARG A 32 -2.54 -24.00 7.45
N PRO A 33 -3.82 -23.65 7.56
CA PRO A 33 -4.31 -22.92 8.72
C PRO A 33 -4.20 -23.80 9.97
N THR A 34 -3.79 -23.21 11.07
CA THR A 34 -3.77 -23.83 12.40
C THR A 34 -4.87 -23.28 13.30
N THR A 35 -5.45 -22.16 12.92
CA THR A 35 -6.42 -21.41 13.73
C THR A 35 -7.46 -20.78 12.83
N VAL A 36 -8.71 -20.82 13.24
CA VAL A 36 -9.79 -20.00 12.67
C VAL A 36 -10.13 -18.87 13.62
N GLU A 37 -10.59 -17.75 13.10
CA GLU A 37 -11.01 -16.62 13.92
C GLU A 37 -12.27 -15.97 13.37
N GLY A 38 -13.06 -15.37 14.27
CA GLY A 38 -14.17 -14.50 13.95
C GLY A 38 -14.22 -13.37 14.94
N GLY A 39 -14.66 -12.19 14.50
CA GLY A 39 -14.69 -11.05 15.39
C GLY A 39 -15.50 -9.88 14.86
N ILE A 40 -15.59 -8.88 15.71
CA ILE A 40 -16.33 -7.65 15.49
C ILE A 40 -15.42 -6.45 15.64
N SER A 41 -15.71 -5.41 14.91
CA SER A 41 -15.02 -4.11 14.97
C SER A 41 -16.03 -3.00 15.11
N VAL A 42 -15.71 -2.02 15.94
CA VAL A 42 -16.48 -0.77 16.06
C VAL A 42 -15.50 0.39 16.06
N GLY A 43 -15.90 1.55 15.58
CA GLY A 43 -15.02 2.71 15.60
C GLY A 43 -15.51 3.82 14.69
N GLN A 44 -14.58 4.60 14.18
CA GLN A 44 -14.92 5.76 13.36
C GLN A 44 -13.88 6.08 12.31
N VAL A 45 -14.33 6.71 11.24
CA VAL A 45 -13.50 7.30 10.20
C VAL A 45 -12.88 8.60 10.72
N LEU A 46 -11.58 8.75 10.54
CA LEU A 46 -10.85 9.94 10.92
C LEU A 46 -10.98 11.03 9.85
N THR A 47 -11.19 12.24 10.26
CA THR A 47 -11.07 13.43 9.41
C THR A 47 -9.62 13.88 9.39
N MET A 48 -8.95 13.74 8.26
CA MET A 48 -7.50 13.97 8.14
C MET A 48 -7.12 15.45 7.99
N ASP A 49 -8.05 16.31 7.58
CA ASP A 49 -7.82 17.74 7.39
C ASP A 49 -9.07 18.59 7.71
N ARG A 50 -8.90 19.92 7.75
CA ARG A 50 -10.00 20.87 8.02
C ARG A 50 -11.07 20.83 6.93
N TYR A 51 -10.65 20.67 5.68
CA TYR A 51 -11.57 20.58 4.55
C TYR A 51 -12.49 19.36 4.68
N GLN A 52 -11.95 18.17 4.99
CA GLN A 52 -12.76 16.96 5.20
C GLN A 52 -13.72 17.14 6.36
N ARG A 53 -13.29 17.78 7.45
CA ARG A 53 -14.14 18.05 8.62
C ARG A 53 -15.33 18.93 8.29
N ALA A 54 -15.23 19.83 7.32
CA ALA A 54 -16.27 20.78 6.98
C ALA A 54 -17.51 20.12 6.31
N TRP A 55 -17.34 18.93 5.72
CA TRP A 55 -18.45 18.21 5.06
C TRP A 55 -18.73 16.81 5.64
N MET A 56 -18.02 16.39 6.69
CA MET A 56 -18.27 15.15 7.40
C MET A 56 -19.32 15.37 8.51
N GLU A 57 -20.51 14.83 8.34
CA GLU A 57 -21.61 14.95 9.33
C GLU A 57 -21.50 13.89 10.45
N SER A 58 -21.10 12.68 10.10
CA SER A 58 -20.88 11.58 11.05
C SER A 58 -19.82 10.61 10.52
N ALA A 59 -19.20 9.85 11.43
CA ALA A 59 -18.01 9.05 11.14
C ALA A 59 -18.08 7.62 11.69
N ALA A 60 -19.21 7.20 12.28
CA ALA A 60 -19.34 5.90 12.92
C ALA A 60 -19.26 4.75 11.92
N SER A 61 -18.53 3.71 12.29
CA SER A 61 -18.36 2.50 11.50
C SER A 61 -18.35 1.26 12.39
N ARG A 62 -18.79 0.14 11.83
CA ARG A 62 -18.80 -1.16 12.47
C ARG A 62 -18.53 -2.27 11.46
N GLY A 63 -18.10 -3.41 11.91
CA GLY A 63 -17.84 -4.50 11.00
C GLY A 63 -17.68 -5.85 11.67
N VAL A 64 -17.61 -6.84 10.83
CA VAL A 64 -17.36 -8.22 11.20
C VAL A 64 -16.22 -8.77 10.34
N HIS A 65 -15.51 -9.73 10.85
CA HIS A 65 -14.49 -10.44 10.06
C HIS A 65 -14.48 -11.92 10.40
N TRP A 66 -13.98 -12.67 9.46
CA TRP A 66 -13.72 -14.09 9.61
C TRP A 66 -12.45 -14.46 8.84
N GLY A 67 -11.61 -15.34 9.42
CA GLY A 67 -10.33 -15.65 8.83
C GLY A 67 -9.68 -16.92 9.35
N TRP A 68 -8.56 -17.21 8.70
CA TRP A 68 -7.68 -18.32 9.01
C TRP A 68 -6.29 -17.79 9.32
N ARG A 69 -5.63 -18.42 10.31
CA ARG A 69 -4.26 -18.11 10.67
C ARG A 69 -3.40 -19.35 10.67
N ARG A 70 -2.13 -19.16 10.33
CA ARG A 70 -1.06 -20.12 10.56
C ARG A 70 -0.14 -19.54 11.64
N ARG A 71 -0.03 -20.24 12.77
CA ARG A 71 0.89 -19.90 13.87
C ARG A 71 2.22 -20.61 13.67
N THR A 72 3.27 -19.88 13.34
CA THR A 72 4.60 -20.47 13.11
C THR A 72 5.27 -20.97 14.38
N LEU A 73 4.74 -20.67 15.56
CA LEU A 73 5.20 -21.23 16.84
C LEU A 73 5.03 -22.76 16.90
N PHE A 74 3.99 -23.31 16.25
CA PHE A 74 3.66 -24.74 16.24
C PHE A 74 4.07 -25.43 14.93
N ALA A 75 4.25 -24.65 13.86
CA ALA A 75 4.70 -25.12 12.55
C ALA A 75 5.74 -24.16 11.99
N PRO A 76 6.94 -24.08 12.58
CA PRO A 76 7.94 -23.09 12.23
C PRO A 76 8.50 -23.35 10.84
N ASP A 77 8.82 -22.26 10.15
CA ASP A 77 9.65 -22.25 8.96
C ASP A 77 11.02 -21.63 9.27
N GLY A 78 11.89 -21.62 8.26
CA GLY A 78 13.25 -21.13 8.44
C GLY A 78 13.37 -19.66 8.86
N TYR A 79 12.33 -18.83 8.79
CA TYR A 79 12.30 -17.42 9.19
C TYR A 79 11.54 -17.17 10.49
N ALA A 80 10.81 -18.16 11.00
CA ALA A 80 9.93 -18.00 12.16
C ALA A 80 10.65 -17.39 13.37
N ALA A 81 11.83 -17.92 13.72
CA ALA A 81 12.61 -17.43 14.85
C ALA A 81 13.12 -15.99 14.69
N ASP A 82 13.36 -15.53 13.45
CA ASP A 82 13.85 -14.17 13.20
C ASP A 82 12.79 -13.10 13.50
N TYR A 83 11.51 -13.48 13.46
CA TYR A 83 10.37 -12.62 13.72
C TYR A 83 9.59 -12.98 14.98
N ASN A 84 10.25 -13.73 15.89
CA ASN A 84 9.65 -14.19 17.14
C ASN A 84 8.38 -15.04 16.90
N TYR A 85 8.43 -15.97 15.94
CA TYR A 85 7.36 -16.89 15.56
C TYR A 85 6.05 -16.16 15.23
N PRO A 86 6.00 -15.45 14.08
CA PRO A 86 4.84 -14.67 13.68
C PRO A 86 3.66 -15.56 13.30
N GLU A 87 2.52 -14.91 13.11
CA GLU A 87 1.31 -15.54 12.59
C GLU A 87 0.98 -14.91 11.21
N TRP A 88 0.72 -15.77 10.24
CA TRP A 88 0.19 -15.37 8.94
C TRP A 88 -1.30 -15.60 8.90
N GLY A 89 -2.07 -14.68 8.34
CA GLY A 89 -3.52 -14.80 8.24
C GLY A 89 -4.05 -14.43 6.87
N VAL A 90 -5.23 -14.96 6.55
CA VAL A 90 -6.09 -14.51 5.45
C VAL A 90 -7.46 -14.27 6.05
N THR A 91 -7.99 -13.07 5.87
CA THR A 91 -9.21 -12.62 6.53
C THR A 91 -10.16 -11.98 5.53
N LEU A 92 -11.44 -12.38 5.58
CA LEU A 92 -12.55 -11.68 4.96
C LEU A 92 -13.11 -10.70 5.99
N GLN A 93 -13.22 -9.43 5.60
CA GLN A 93 -13.74 -8.37 6.44
C GLN A 93 -14.90 -7.69 5.74
N MET A 94 -15.96 -7.41 6.46
CA MET A 94 -17.07 -6.57 6.03
C MET A 94 -17.19 -5.40 7.01
N MET A 95 -16.98 -4.19 6.50
CA MET A 95 -17.16 -2.95 7.24
C MET A 95 -18.39 -2.21 6.74
N ASP A 96 -19.30 -1.90 7.64
CA ASP A 96 -20.45 -1.04 7.39
C ASP A 96 -20.09 0.41 7.71
N TYR A 97 -20.01 1.22 6.66
CA TYR A 97 -19.78 2.66 6.70
C TYR A 97 -21.07 3.46 6.41
N ALA A 98 -22.24 2.82 6.50
CA ALA A 98 -23.52 3.54 6.33
C ALA A 98 -23.72 4.64 7.37
N GLY A 99 -23.08 4.51 8.54
CA GLY A 99 -23.01 5.54 9.57
C GLY A 99 -22.06 6.71 9.27
N VAL A 100 -21.25 6.63 8.22
CA VAL A 100 -20.42 7.74 7.74
C VAL A 100 -21.24 8.57 6.78
N LYS A 101 -21.55 9.81 7.17
CA LYS A 101 -22.38 10.74 6.39
C LYS A 101 -21.56 11.95 5.98
N MET A 102 -21.71 12.31 4.72
CA MET A 102 -20.98 13.39 4.08
C MET A 102 -21.95 14.30 3.32
N ARG A 103 -21.90 15.59 3.61
CA ARG A 103 -22.72 16.58 2.93
C ARG A 103 -22.08 17.95 2.97
N LYS A 104 -21.97 18.59 1.83
CA LYS A 104 -21.55 19.97 1.71
C LYS A 104 -22.76 20.89 1.95
N THR A 105 -22.67 21.69 3.01
CA THR A 105 -23.64 22.77 3.25
C THR A 105 -23.30 23.99 2.38
N PRO A 106 -24.25 24.92 2.10
CA PRO A 106 -23.98 26.12 1.33
C PRO A 106 -22.77 26.90 1.88
N SER A 107 -21.73 27.08 1.08
CA SER A 107 -20.53 27.82 1.42
C SER A 107 -19.80 28.28 0.15
N PRO A 108 -19.20 29.49 0.16
CA PRO A 108 -18.35 29.94 -0.95
C PRO A 108 -17.09 29.07 -1.14
N ASP A 109 -16.69 28.28 -0.15
CA ASP A 109 -15.54 27.38 -0.22
C ASP A 109 -15.70 26.27 -1.28
N TRP A 110 -16.93 26.00 -1.70
CA TRP A 110 -17.23 24.98 -2.70
C TRP A 110 -17.19 25.50 -4.15
N GLY A 111 -16.79 26.76 -4.38
CA GLY A 111 -16.74 27.34 -5.71
C GLY A 111 -18.11 27.26 -6.43
N MET A 112 -18.12 26.64 -7.62
CA MET A 112 -19.36 26.44 -8.40
C MET A 112 -20.16 25.19 -7.99
N ALA A 113 -19.72 24.41 -7.01
CA ALA A 113 -20.43 23.19 -6.58
C ALA A 113 -21.72 23.55 -5.84
N VAL A 114 -22.87 23.14 -6.38
CA VAL A 114 -24.17 23.33 -5.77
C VAL A 114 -24.40 22.23 -4.71
N PRO A 115 -24.71 22.61 -3.46
CA PRO A 115 -25.07 21.66 -2.41
C PRO A 115 -26.32 20.84 -2.77
N VAL A 116 -26.35 19.60 -2.26
CA VAL A 116 -27.50 18.68 -2.41
C VAL A 116 -28.25 18.51 -1.10
N ASP A 117 -29.48 18.01 -1.14
CA ASP A 117 -30.36 17.84 0.01
C ASP A 117 -30.28 16.46 0.68
N TYR A 118 -29.33 15.62 0.23
CA TYR A 118 -29.09 14.29 0.78
C TYR A 118 -27.64 14.14 1.29
N SER A 119 -27.42 13.18 2.18
CA SER A 119 -26.07 12.82 2.65
C SER A 119 -25.53 11.63 1.89
N SER A 120 -24.29 11.76 1.42
CA SER A 120 -23.50 10.70 0.80
C SER A 120 -22.92 9.75 1.83
N SER A 121 -22.62 8.50 1.44
CA SER A 121 -22.02 7.48 2.31
C SER A 121 -21.26 6.44 1.48
N PRO A 122 -20.15 5.86 1.98
CA PRO A 122 -19.45 4.77 1.29
C PRO A 122 -20.23 3.45 1.26
N GLY A 123 -21.28 3.29 2.11
CA GLY A 123 -22.01 2.04 2.23
C GLY A 123 -21.20 0.96 2.95
N ALA A 124 -21.16 -0.26 2.39
CA ALA A 124 -20.33 -1.34 2.91
C ALA A 124 -19.02 -1.50 2.11
N VAL A 125 -17.97 -1.91 2.81
CA VAL A 125 -16.69 -2.28 2.21
C VAL A 125 -16.35 -3.71 2.58
N PHE A 126 -16.16 -4.55 1.57
CA PHE A 126 -15.73 -5.94 1.72
C PHE A 126 -14.25 -6.02 1.39
N SER A 127 -13.45 -6.63 2.26
CA SER A 127 -12.00 -6.75 2.05
C SER A 127 -11.54 -8.19 2.20
N LEU A 128 -10.68 -8.62 1.28
CA LEU A 128 -9.88 -9.83 1.41
C LEU A 128 -8.44 -9.41 1.70
N VAL A 129 -7.96 -9.71 2.91
CA VAL A 129 -6.66 -9.24 3.38
C VAL A 129 -5.75 -10.39 3.82
N GLY A 130 -4.49 -10.30 3.44
CA GLY A 130 -3.40 -11.03 4.05
C GLY A 130 -2.91 -10.28 5.29
N SER A 131 -2.56 -10.99 6.36
CA SER A 131 -2.04 -10.37 7.57
C SER A 131 -0.77 -11.05 8.06
N PHE A 132 0.12 -10.23 8.63
CA PHE A 132 1.34 -10.65 9.31
C PHE A 132 1.32 -10.09 10.72
N SER A 133 1.18 -10.98 11.74
CA SER A 133 1.17 -10.60 13.14
C SER A 133 2.49 -11.02 13.81
N ARG A 134 3.23 -10.03 14.33
CA ARG A 134 4.49 -10.27 15.02
C ARG A 134 4.33 -10.11 16.53
N PRO A 135 4.49 -11.18 17.30
CA PRO A 135 4.54 -11.09 18.76
C PRO A 135 5.81 -10.38 19.22
N LEU A 136 5.66 -9.42 20.11
CA LEU A 136 6.77 -8.77 20.82
C LEU A 136 7.00 -9.42 22.18
N PHE A 137 5.90 -9.78 22.87
CA PHE A 137 5.91 -10.39 24.19
C PHE A 137 5.05 -11.65 24.21
N ARG A 138 5.53 -12.68 24.90
CA ARG A 138 4.78 -13.88 25.22
C ARG A 138 5.01 -14.26 26.69
N THR A 139 3.91 -14.60 27.34
CA THR A 139 3.90 -15.27 28.65
C THR A 139 3.07 -16.54 28.51
N GLY A 140 2.91 -17.37 29.59
CA GLY A 140 2.16 -18.62 29.49
C GLY A 140 0.74 -18.47 28.90
N LYS A 141 0.04 -17.38 29.16
CA LYS A 141 -1.34 -17.12 28.68
C LYS A 141 -1.49 -15.90 27.77
N TRP A 142 -0.54 -14.97 27.75
CA TRP A 142 -0.66 -13.72 27.02
C TRP A 142 0.34 -13.63 25.87
N GLN A 143 -0.12 -13.05 24.77
CA GLN A 143 0.70 -12.67 23.63
C GLN A 143 0.33 -11.23 23.23
N MET A 144 1.32 -10.37 23.06
CA MET A 144 1.13 -8.99 22.63
C MET A 144 2.08 -8.67 21.49
N GLY A 145 1.65 -7.85 20.57
CA GLY A 145 2.46 -7.49 19.42
C GLY A 145 1.77 -6.51 18.49
N TYR A 146 2.24 -6.50 17.25
CA TYR A 146 1.61 -5.74 16.18
C TYR A 146 1.24 -6.64 15.00
N ALA A 147 0.26 -6.19 14.22
CA ALA A 147 -0.08 -6.83 12.97
C ALA A 147 -0.10 -5.80 11.83
N LEU A 148 0.23 -6.26 10.63
CA LEU A 148 0.10 -5.53 9.38
C LEU A 148 -0.86 -6.29 8.49
N GLU A 149 -1.71 -5.55 7.78
CA GLU A 149 -2.73 -6.08 6.88
C GLU A 149 -2.57 -5.42 5.51
N GLU A 150 -2.67 -6.21 4.44
CA GLU A 150 -2.69 -5.70 3.07
C GLU A 150 -3.60 -6.57 2.22
N GLY A 151 -4.36 -5.95 1.30
CA GLY A 151 -5.27 -6.71 0.45
C GLY A 151 -6.11 -5.84 -0.48
N LEU A 152 -7.14 -6.47 -1.03
CA LEU A 152 -8.09 -5.84 -1.92
C LEU A 152 -9.42 -5.61 -1.20
N ALA A 153 -10.07 -4.51 -1.54
CA ALA A 153 -11.39 -4.18 -1.02
C ALA A 153 -12.36 -3.79 -2.12
N PHE A 154 -13.63 -4.00 -1.86
CA PHE A 154 -14.74 -3.61 -2.73
C PHE A 154 -15.71 -2.70 -1.97
N CYS A 155 -15.85 -1.46 -2.42
CA CYS A 155 -16.78 -0.46 -1.89
C CYS A 155 -18.12 -0.54 -2.64
N THR A 156 -19.22 -0.65 -1.92
CA THR A 156 -20.54 -0.78 -2.55
C THR A 156 -21.09 0.54 -3.08
N ARG A 157 -20.71 1.67 -2.48
CA ARG A 157 -21.20 3.00 -2.85
C ARG A 157 -20.03 4.00 -2.98
N PRO A 158 -19.25 3.92 -4.07
CA PRO A 158 -18.25 4.94 -4.36
C PRO A 158 -18.93 6.28 -4.72
N TYR A 159 -18.11 7.30 -4.97
CA TYR A 159 -18.56 8.56 -5.56
C TYR A 159 -19.40 8.30 -6.83
N ALA A 160 -20.52 8.98 -6.95
CA ALA A 160 -21.37 8.95 -8.12
C ALA A 160 -22.09 10.31 -8.25
N LYS A 161 -22.13 10.83 -9.46
CA LYS A 161 -22.69 12.17 -9.75
C LYS A 161 -24.16 12.32 -9.31
N GLU A 162 -24.99 11.28 -9.53
CA GLU A 162 -26.43 11.37 -9.34
C GLU A 162 -26.90 11.15 -7.90
N HIS A 163 -26.16 10.35 -7.11
CA HIS A 163 -26.73 9.86 -5.83
C HIS A 163 -25.73 9.70 -4.68
N ASN A 164 -24.45 10.07 -4.89
CA ASN A 164 -23.39 9.95 -3.87
C ASN A 164 -22.30 11.01 -4.06
N ILE A 165 -22.72 12.21 -4.40
CA ILE A 165 -21.88 13.27 -4.98
C ILE A 165 -20.91 13.90 -3.97
N ASP A 166 -21.16 13.82 -2.67
CA ASP A 166 -20.28 14.34 -1.63
C ASP A 166 -19.36 13.27 -1.02
N ASN A 167 -19.38 12.03 -1.56
CA ASN A 167 -18.43 11.00 -1.15
C ASN A 167 -17.05 11.25 -1.76
N GLU A 168 -16.24 12.06 -1.12
CA GLU A 168 -14.85 12.28 -1.55
C GLU A 168 -13.86 11.23 -1.03
N LEU A 169 -14.31 10.28 -0.21
CA LEU A 169 -13.44 9.26 0.37
C LEU A 169 -13.06 8.17 -0.64
N THR A 170 -14.03 7.73 -1.44
CA THR A 170 -13.87 6.60 -2.36
C THR A 170 -14.43 6.91 -3.73
N GLY A 171 -13.57 6.95 -4.75
CA GLY A 171 -13.96 7.26 -6.15
C GLY A 171 -14.22 6.04 -7.02
N GLY A 172 -14.03 4.83 -6.53
CA GLY A 172 -14.23 3.61 -7.29
C GLY A 172 -14.60 2.42 -6.41
N HIS A 173 -15.12 1.36 -7.03
CA HIS A 173 -15.48 0.15 -6.31
C HIS A 173 -14.27 -0.63 -5.81
N TRP A 174 -13.22 -0.77 -6.63
CA TRP A 174 -12.03 -1.51 -6.26
C TRP A 174 -11.02 -0.62 -5.55
N LEU A 175 -10.63 -1.04 -4.35
CA LEU A 175 -9.76 -0.33 -3.44
C LEU A 175 -8.62 -1.25 -2.98
N ILE A 176 -7.54 -0.65 -2.53
CA ILE A 176 -6.45 -1.31 -1.83
C ILE A 176 -6.71 -1.14 -0.34
N HIS A 177 -6.61 -2.22 0.41
CA HIS A 177 -6.70 -2.22 1.86
C HIS A 177 -5.30 -2.26 2.46
N PHE A 178 -5.03 -1.36 3.38
CA PHE A 178 -3.87 -1.37 4.25
C PHE A 178 -4.32 -1.26 5.70
N GLY A 179 -3.73 -2.07 6.59
CA GLY A 179 -4.03 -2.03 8.02
C GLY A 179 -2.78 -2.21 8.87
N ALA A 180 -2.81 -1.59 10.05
CA ALA A 180 -1.83 -1.82 11.11
C ALA A 180 -2.55 -1.84 12.45
N SER A 181 -2.19 -2.77 13.33
CA SER A 181 -2.77 -2.86 14.66
C SER A 181 -1.75 -3.19 15.74
N LEU A 182 -2.05 -2.76 16.96
CA LEU A 182 -1.48 -3.30 18.17
C LEU A 182 -2.48 -4.29 18.75
N TYR A 183 -2.01 -5.46 19.18
CA TYR A 183 -2.90 -6.48 19.70
C TYR A 183 -2.43 -7.07 21.02
N ALA A 184 -3.41 -7.54 21.78
CA ALA A 184 -3.21 -8.42 22.92
C ALA A 184 -4.13 -9.62 22.79
N ALA A 185 -3.58 -10.82 22.92
CA ALA A 185 -4.32 -12.08 22.88
C ALA A 185 -4.11 -12.86 24.18
N ARG A 186 -5.19 -13.41 24.71
CA ARG A 186 -5.18 -14.25 25.90
C ARG A 186 -5.67 -15.64 25.55
N ARG A 187 -4.89 -16.65 25.86
CA ARG A 187 -5.32 -18.05 25.81
C ARG A 187 -6.27 -18.32 26.95
N LEU A 188 -7.47 -18.80 26.64
CA LEU A 188 -8.52 -19.15 27.59
C LEU A 188 -8.37 -20.61 28.02
N ASP A 189 -8.20 -21.51 27.05
CA ASP A 189 -7.97 -22.95 27.27
C ASP A 189 -7.06 -23.56 26.18
N LYS A 190 -7.17 -24.85 25.91
CA LYS A 190 -6.35 -25.56 24.90
C LYS A 190 -6.59 -25.06 23.46
N HIS A 191 -7.82 -24.71 23.15
CA HIS A 191 -8.26 -24.36 21.80
C HIS A 191 -8.63 -22.90 21.65
N TRP A 192 -9.17 -22.27 22.68
CA TRP A 192 -9.73 -20.95 22.60
C TRP A 192 -8.77 -19.85 23.05
N SER A 193 -8.76 -18.78 22.30
CA SER A 193 -8.07 -17.53 22.63
C SER A 193 -8.98 -16.34 22.33
N LEU A 194 -8.90 -15.33 23.18
CA LEU A 194 -9.55 -14.03 22.96
C LEU A 194 -8.48 -13.03 22.55
N ARG A 195 -8.69 -12.28 21.46
CA ARG A 195 -7.78 -11.30 20.95
C ARG A 195 -8.48 -9.94 20.81
N GLY A 196 -7.87 -8.91 21.37
CA GLY A 196 -8.24 -7.51 21.19
C GLY A 196 -7.19 -6.79 20.33
N ASP A 197 -7.64 -6.00 19.35
CA ASP A 197 -6.79 -5.16 18.54
C ASP A 197 -7.24 -3.70 18.61
N LEU A 198 -6.30 -2.78 18.63
CA LEU A 198 -6.52 -1.39 18.25
C LEU A 198 -5.96 -1.22 16.84
N ALA A 199 -6.85 -1.23 15.85
CA ALA A 199 -6.47 -1.22 14.45
C ALA A 199 -6.67 0.16 13.82
N PHE A 200 -5.71 0.58 13.01
CA PHE A 200 -5.88 1.59 11.98
C PHE A 200 -6.05 0.88 10.64
N ARG A 201 -7.10 1.23 9.89
CA ARG A 201 -7.34 0.71 8.54
C ARG A 201 -7.51 1.85 7.57
N HIS A 202 -6.85 1.72 6.44
CA HIS A 202 -6.93 2.62 5.30
C HIS A 202 -7.39 1.85 4.07
N VAL A 203 -8.44 2.34 3.41
CA VAL A 203 -8.88 1.83 2.11
C VAL A 203 -8.96 2.96 1.11
N SER A 204 -8.28 2.82 -0.02
CA SER A 204 -8.24 3.82 -1.09
C SER A 204 -7.97 3.16 -2.44
N ASN A 205 -8.21 3.88 -3.53
CA ASN A 205 -7.99 3.34 -4.86
C ASN A 205 -6.56 3.58 -5.41
N GLY A 206 -5.62 4.06 -4.58
CA GLY A 206 -4.23 4.26 -5.01
C GLY A 206 -4.07 5.26 -6.18
N ALA A 207 -4.93 6.27 -6.26
CA ALA A 207 -5.00 7.28 -7.32
C ALA A 207 -5.46 6.78 -8.71
N THR A 208 -6.03 5.56 -8.81
CA THR A 208 -6.56 5.05 -10.08
C THR A 208 -7.92 5.64 -10.48
N TYR A 209 -8.61 6.26 -9.51
CA TYR A 209 -9.87 6.99 -9.67
C TYR A 209 -9.86 8.29 -8.87
N ARG A 210 -10.83 9.18 -9.16
CA ARG A 210 -11.14 10.34 -8.34
C ARG A 210 -12.59 10.28 -7.88
N PRO A 211 -12.86 10.78 -6.67
CA PRO A 211 -11.92 11.24 -5.64
C PRO A 211 -11.15 10.10 -4.96
N ASN A 212 -10.14 10.44 -4.14
CA ASN A 212 -9.34 9.45 -3.43
C ASN A 212 -8.75 10.00 -2.12
N LYS A 213 -9.58 10.53 -1.22
CA LYS A 213 -9.12 10.88 0.13
C LYS A 213 -8.85 9.66 1.00
N GLY A 214 -9.51 8.54 0.67
CA GLY A 214 -9.42 7.28 1.40
C GLY A 214 -10.25 7.25 2.69
N LEU A 215 -10.69 6.06 3.06
CA LEU A 215 -11.30 5.76 4.36
C LEU A 215 -10.21 5.43 5.36
N ASN A 216 -9.95 6.34 6.29
CA ASN A 216 -8.99 6.17 7.37
C ASN A 216 -9.77 5.92 8.66
N ALA A 217 -9.76 4.72 9.21
CA ALA A 217 -10.56 4.37 10.36
C ALA A 217 -9.72 3.85 11.52
N VAL A 218 -10.08 4.24 12.75
CA VAL A 218 -9.58 3.62 13.98
C VAL A 218 -10.66 2.71 14.53
N LEU A 219 -10.30 1.45 14.75
CA LEU A 219 -11.21 0.33 14.98
C LEU A 219 -10.70 -0.54 16.14
N PRO A 220 -11.18 -0.32 17.38
CA PRO A 220 -11.20 -1.37 18.37
C PRO A 220 -11.88 -2.62 17.82
N THR A 221 -11.18 -3.76 17.90
CA THR A 221 -11.62 -5.04 17.33
C THR A 221 -11.51 -6.11 18.40
N LEU A 222 -12.49 -6.99 18.50
CA LEU A 222 -12.47 -8.13 19.39
C LEU A 222 -12.70 -9.40 18.58
N SER A 223 -11.82 -10.39 18.73
CA SER A 223 -11.82 -11.65 17.98
C SER A 223 -11.77 -12.83 18.92
N LEU A 224 -12.56 -13.85 18.61
CA LEU A 224 -12.45 -15.16 19.18
C LEU A 224 -11.68 -16.06 18.20
N GLN A 225 -10.66 -16.76 18.69
CA GLN A 225 -9.79 -17.64 17.92
C GLN A 225 -9.93 -19.06 18.41
N TYR A 226 -10.01 -20.00 17.47
CA TYR A 226 -10.06 -21.44 17.75
C TYR A 226 -8.92 -22.18 17.05
N ASP A 227 -8.06 -22.85 17.82
CA ASP A 227 -6.97 -23.67 17.32
C ASP A 227 -7.50 -25.03 16.85
N LEU A 228 -7.28 -25.35 15.57
CA LEU A 228 -7.80 -26.55 14.89
C LEU A 228 -7.13 -27.83 15.35
N ASP A 229 -5.84 -27.76 15.66
CA ASP A 229 -5.06 -28.89 16.16
C ASP A 229 -4.82 -28.71 17.66
N GLU A 230 -4.74 -29.81 18.41
CA GLU A 230 -4.19 -29.73 19.77
C GLU A 230 -2.83 -29.07 19.67
N THR A 231 -2.70 -27.93 20.34
CA THR A 231 -1.48 -27.14 20.26
C THR A 231 -0.33 -28.00 20.79
N GLY A 232 0.43 -28.55 19.86
CA GLY A 232 1.65 -29.30 20.18
C GLY A 232 2.62 -28.42 20.98
N THR A 233 3.66 -29.06 21.50
CA THR A 233 4.73 -28.33 22.18
C THR A 233 5.31 -27.27 21.25
N PRO A 234 5.44 -25.99 21.68
CA PRO A 234 6.07 -24.97 20.87
C PRO A 234 7.44 -25.41 20.35
N GLN A 235 7.64 -25.39 19.05
CA GLN A 235 8.91 -25.77 18.44
C GLN A 235 9.82 -24.55 18.34
N VAL A 236 10.53 -24.21 19.41
CA VAL A 236 11.37 -23.00 19.48
C VAL A 236 12.83 -23.21 19.02
N ASN A 237 13.24 -24.44 18.72
CA ASN A 237 14.63 -24.78 18.39
C ASN A 237 14.80 -25.27 16.94
N VAL A 238 14.16 -24.60 15.98
CA VAL A 238 14.38 -24.91 14.56
C VAL A 238 15.70 -24.32 14.11
N PRO A 239 16.59 -25.11 13.48
CA PRO A 239 17.84 -24.60 12.94
C PRO A 239 17.58 -23.46 11.94
N LYS A 240 18.28 -22.35 12.13
CA LYS A 240 18.24 -21.25 11.15
C LYS A 240 19.06 -21.65 9.94
N ALA A 241 18.53 -21.42 8.73
CA ALA A 241 19.33 -21.56 7.53
C ALA A 241 20.55 -20.61 7.58
N SER A 242 21.65 -21.04 6.98
CA SER A 242 22.86 -20.23 6.88
C SER A 242 22.57 -18.92 6.13
N PHE A 243 23.24 -17.85 6.53
CA PHE A 243 23.11 -16.54 5.91
C PHE A 243 24.46 -15.91 5.72
N VAL A 244 24.74 -15.44 4.51
CA VAL A 244 25.95 -14.69 4.17
C VAL A 244 25.56 -13.25 3.86
N LYS A 245 26.19 -12.29 4.54
CA LYS A 245 26.03 -10.87 4.25
C LYS A 245 26.61 -10.56 2.87
N GLY A 246 25.96 -9.70 2.11
CA GLY A 246 26.44 -9.38 0.78
C GLY A 246 25.76 -8.15 0.19
N ALA A 247 26.47 -7.56 -0.74
CA ALA A 247 25.94 -6.48 -1.56
C ALA A 247 25.53 -7.04 -2.92
N PHE A 248 24.45 -6.53 -3.47
CA PHE A 248 23.93 -6.91 -4.77
C PHE A 248 23.41 -5.69 -5.53
N TRP A 249 23.35 -5.79 -6.84
CA TRP A 249 22.67 -4.85 -7.70
C TRP A 249 21.26 -5.32 -8.00
N ARG A 250 20.36 -4.39 -8.25
CA ARG A 250 19.01 -4.68 -8.70
C ARG A 250 18.58 -3.63 -9.72
N ILE A 251 17.90 -4.09 -10.75
CA ILE A 251 17.17 -3.27 -11.69
C ILE A 251 15.69 -3.64 -11.61
N ASP A 252 14.83 -2.63 -11.50
CA ASP A 252 13.38 -2.81 -11.48
C ASP A 252 12.76 -1.94 -12.58
N ALA A 253 11.81 -2.51 -13.33
CA ALA A 253 10.95 -1.78 -14.25
C ALA A 253 9.51 -1.94 -13.80
N SER A 254 8.75 -0.85 -13.74
CA SER A 254 7.35 -0.87 -13.34
C SER A 254 6.48 0.02 -14.23
N VAL A 255 5.21 -0.35 -14.32
CA VAL A 255 4.15 0.46 -14.91
C VAL A 255 3.09 0.74 -13.87
N GLY A 256 2.55 1.94 -13.91
CA GLY A 256 1.51 2.36 -12.98
C GLY A 256 0.38 3.10 -13.68
N VAL A 257 -0.66 3.37 -12.91
CA VAL A 257 -1.84 4.10 -13.38
C VAL A 257 -2.22 5.17 -12.37
N ARG A 258 -2.56 6.35 -12.87
CA ARG A 258 -3.08 7.47 -12.07
C ARG A 258 -4.18 8.24 -12.78
N THR A 259 -4.94 9.00 -12.00
CA THR A 259 -5.85 10.09 -12.44
C THR A 259 -5.31 11.42 -11.95
N LEU A 260 -5.67 12.53 -12.63
CA LEU A 260 -5.22 13.86 -12.25
C LEU A 260 -6.10 14.48 -11.16
N ILE A 261 -5.47 15.10 -10.16
CA ILE A 261 -6.18 15.89 -9.14
C ILE A 261 -6.71 17.20 -9.74
N GLU A 262 -6.00 17.73 -10.73
CA GLU A 262 -6.37 18.94 -11.48
C GLU A 262 -7.72 18.78 -12.17
N ASP A 263 -7.95 17.63 -12.81
CA ASP A 263 -9.26 17.31 -13.43
C ASP A 263 -10.36 17.24 -12.37
N TRP A 264 -10.09 16.66 -11.21
CA TRP A 264 -11.02 16.65 -10.08
C TRP A 264 -11.34 18.05 -9.60
N LEU A 265 -10.33 18.88 -9.32
CA LEU A 265 -10.54 20.25 -8.82
C LEU A 265 -11.32 21.10 -9.82
N ARG A 266 -10.99 21.01 -11.10
CA ARG A 266 -11.67 21.73 -12.18
C ARG A 266 -13.15 21.32 -12.23
N THR A 267 -13.45 20.05 -12.36
CA THR A 267 -14.82 19.57 -12.56
C THR A 267 -15.70 19.74 -11.33
N GLN A 268 -15.12 19.69 -10.13
CA GLN A 268 -15.87 19.84 -8.88
C GLN A 268 -16.17 21.30 -8.53
N TYR A 269 -15.22 22.22 -8.77
CA TYR A 269 -15.27 23.57 -8.18
C TYR A 269 -15.22 24.70 -9.17
N ALA A 270 -14.78 24.46 -10.41
CA ALA A 270 -14.60 25.50 -11.42
C ALA A 270 -15.44 25.30 -12.70
N THR A 271 -16.23 24.22 -12.76
CA THR A 271 -17.11 23.91 -13.90
C THR A 271 -18.55 24.33 -13.58
N PRO A 272 -19.23 25.10 -14.46
CA PRO A 272 -20.61 25.52 -14.25
C PRO A 272 -21.59 24.32 -14.17
N PRO A 273 -22.67 24.40 -13.38
CA PRO A 273 -23.67 23.33 -13.27
C PRO A 273 -24.35 22.93 -14.57
N THR A 274 -24.35 23.80 -15.56
CA THR A 274 -24.91 23.57 -16.90
C THR A 274 -24.01 22.79 -17.83
N ASP A 275 -22.75 22.58 -17.45
CA ASP A 275 -21.75 21.85 -18.23
C ASP A 275 -21.87 20.34 -18.02
N ALA A 276 -21.66 19.56 -19.08
CA ALA A 276 -21.70 18.09 -19.02
C ALA A 276 -20.64 17.50 -18.08
N GLU A 277 -19.47 18.15 -17.96
CA GLU A 277 -18.38 17.73 -17.09
C GLU A 277 -18.57 18.15 -15.61
N TYR A 278 -19.63 18.92 -15.31
CA TYR A 278 -19.92 19.34 -13.94
C TYR A 278 -20.04 18.15 -13.00
N ARG A 279 -19.15 18.12 -11.99
CA ARG A 279 -19.07 17.08 -10.95
C ARG A 279 -19.10 15.65 -11.53
N THR A 280 -18.39 15.44 -12.66
CA THR A 280 -18.32 14.14 -13.32
C THR A 280 -17.73 13.06 -12.40
N ASP A 281 -18.11 11.80 -12.61
CA ASP A 281 -17.50 10.59 -12.03
C ASP A 281 -16.62 9.84 -13.05
N HIS A 282 -16.42 10.41 -14.25
CA HIS A 282 -15.59 9.87 -15.31
C HIS A 282 -14.27 10.63 -15.41
N PHE A 283 -13.16 10.00 -14.99
CA PHE A 283 -11.83 10.59 -15.05
C PHE A 283 -10.90 9.79 -15.94
N LYS A 284 -10.14 10.50 -16.76
CA LYS A 284 -9.13 9.90 -17.62
C LYS A 284 -8.01 9.30 -16.78
N ARG A 285 -7.62 8.07 -17.12
CA ARG A 285 -6.48 7.37 -16.51
C ARG A 285 -5.25 7.52 -17.38
N TYR A 286 -4.12 7.74 -16.74
CA TYR A 286 -2.83 7.92 -17.40
C TYR A 286 -1.88 6.83 -16.93
N ALA A 287 -1.23 6.18 -17.89
CA ALA A 287 -0.15 5.25 -17.59
C ALA A 287 1.11 6.03 -17.20
N VAL A 288 1.89 5.48 -16.28
CA VAL A 288 3.23 5.94 -15.92
C VAL A 288 4.19 4.77 -15.98
N ALA A 289 5.46 5.03 -16.27
CA ALA A 289 6.50 4.01 -16.30
C ALA A 289 7.69 4.45 -15.45
N ASN A 290 8.36 3.49 -14.82
CA ASN A 290 9.49 3.76 -13.95
C ASN A 290 10.60 2.74 -14.18
N LEU A 291 11.84 3.21 -14.03
CA LEU A 291 13.04 2.39 -14.02
C LEU A 291 13.82 2.73 -12.75
N GLN A 292 14.33 1.72 -12.05
CA GLN A 292 15.12 1.87 -10.84
C GLN A 292 16.40 1.06 -10.98
N LEU A 293 17.51 1.62 -10.52
CA LEU A 293 18.79 0.92 -10.41
C LEU A 293 19.32 1.09 -8.99
N ASP A 294 19.48 -0.01 -8.27
CA ASP A 294 19.74 -0.04 -6.84
C ASP A 294 21.04 -0.76 -6.52
N ARG A 295 21.80 -0.22 -5.58
CA ARG A 295 22.86 -0.92 -4.88
C ARG A 295 22.43 -1.21 -3.47
N MET A 296 22.13 -2.48 -3.18
CA MET A 296 21.60 -2.96 -1.89
C MET A 296 22.69 -3.73 -1.12
N TYR A 297 22.64 -3.64 0.21
CA TYR A 297 23.46 -4.44 1.10
C TYR A 297 22.58 -5.20 2.09
N ARG A 298 22.56 -6.53 1.99
CA ARG A 298 21.86 -7.42 2.91
C ARG A 298 22.77 -7.73 4.09
N TYR A 299 22.58 -6.97 5.16
CA TYR A 299 23.42 -7.05 6.36
C TYR A 299 22.89 -8.04 7.42
N ALA A 300 21.60 -8.42 7.28
CA ALA A 300 20.98 -9.44 8.11
C ALA A 300 20.04 -10.29 7.25
N ARG A 301 19.73 -11.48 7.73
CA ARG A 301 18.85 -12.41 7.02
C ARG A 301 17.51 -11.77 6.64
N ARG A 302 16.97 -10.93 7.51
CA ARG A 302 15.69 -10.23 7.34
C ARG A 302 15.79 -8.80 6.83
N TRP A 303 16.99 -8.21 6.67
CA TRP A 303 17.14 -6.79 6.36
C TRP A 303 18.15 -6.50 5.26
N ALA A 304 17.77 -5.67 4.31
CA ALA A 304 18.69 -5.02 3.40
C ALA A 304 18.41 -3.52 3.37
N THR A 305 19.47 -2.73 3.16
CA THR A 305 19.37 -1.29 2.95
C THR A 305 20.30 -0.92 1.79
N GLY A 306 19.95 0.09 1.04
CA GLY A 306 20.75 0.54 -0.08
C GLY A 306 20.36 1.91 -0.59
N LEU A 307 21.02 2.31 -1.66
CA LEU A 307 20.74 3.52 -2.40
C LEU A 307 20.40 3.16 -3.84
N GLY A 308 19.50 3.90 -4.45
CA GLY A 308 19.10 3.71 -5.83
C GLY A 308 18.86 5.03 -6.55
N ALA A 309 18.95 4.95 -7.88
CA ALA A 309 18.51 5.99 -8.79
C ALA A 309 17.18 5.58 -9.41
N ASP A 310 16.22 6.51 -9.42
CA ASP A 310 14.88 6.31 -9.95
C ASP A 310 14.66 7.25 -11.14
N LEU A 311 14.19 6.70 -12.27
CA LEU A 311 13.78 7.44 -13.46
C LEU A 311 12.28 7.21 -13.67
N PHE A 312 11.52 8.29 -13.86
CA PHE A 312 10.08 8.26 -14.07
C PHE A 312 9.73 8.84 -15.43
N TYR A 313 8.80 8.19 -16.12
CA TYR A 313 8.16 8.68 -17.32
C TYR A 313 6.67 8.87 -17.08
N THR A 314 6.21 10.12 -17.12
CA THR A 314 4.86 10.56 -16.72
C THR A 314 4.21 11.38 -17.83
N PRO A 315 3.69 10.73 -18.89
CA PRO A 315 3.19 11.39 -20.11
C PRO A 315 1.98 12.32 -19.86
N TYR A 316 1.28 12.17 -18.73
CA TYR A 316 0.19 13.07 -18.35
C TYR A 316 0.62 14.55 -18.23
N VAL A 317 1.90 14.83 -18.04
CA VAL A 317 2.44 16.19 -17.95
C VAL A 317 2.14 17.01 -19.21
N ARG A 318 2.05 16.36 -20.39
CA ARG A 318 1.61 17.01 -21.62
C ARG A 318 0.17 17.50 -21.54
N THR A 319 -0.70 16.74 -20.86
CA THR A 319 -2.10 17.15 -20.65
C THR A 319 -2.16 18.36 -19.73
N LEU A 320 -1.38 18.35 -18.64
CA LEU A 320 -1.28 19.51 -17.74
C LEU A 320 -0.76 20.73 -18.45
N GLN A 321 0.28 20.60 -19.27
CA GLN A 321 0.80 21.69 -20.07
C GLN A 321 -0.26 22.33 -20.94
N ASN A 322 -1.08 21.52 -21.62
CA ASN A 322 -2.15 22.02 -22.50
C ASN A 322 -3.31 22.69 -21.73
N GLN A 323 -3.53 22.31 -20.48
CA GLN A 323 -4.59 22.87 -19.64
C GLN A 323 -4.17 24.14 -18.89
N GLU A 324 -2.89 24.25 -18.52
CA GLU A 324 -2.42 25.27 -17.57
C GLU A 324 -1.73 26.47 -18.22
N VAL A 325 -1.35 26.40 -19.49
CA VAL A 325 -0.49 27.43 -20.11
C VAL A 325 -1.31 28.57 -20.71
N PRO A 326 -1.53 29.69 -20.00
CA PRO A 326 -1.78 30.98 -20.66
C PRO A 326 -0.49 31.40 -21.35
N GLU A 327 -0.62 32.13 -22.47
CA GLU A 327 0.50 32.79 -23.14
C GLU A 327 1.35 33.57 -22.12
N GLY A 328 2.68 33.35 -22.15
CA GLY A 328 3.64 34.02 -21.26
C GLY A 328 3.97 33.29 -19.97
N SER A 329 3.50 32.04 -19.74
CA SER A 329 3.86 31.26 -18.58
C SER A 329 5.35 30.82 -18.59
N THR A 330 6.05 31.00 -17.48
CA THR A 330 7.45 30.53 -17.25
C THR A 330 7.53 29.11 -16.67
N ALA A 331 6.38 28.46 -16.45
CA ALA A 331 6.35 27.10 -15.89
C ALA A 331 6.98 26.09 -16.84
N LYS A 332 7.78 25.20 -16.29
CA LYS A 332 8.47 24.14 -17.04
C LYS A 332 7.69 22.83 -16.96
N TYR A 333 7.64 22.12 -18.09
CA TYR A 333 6.97 20.82 -18.22
C TYR A 333 7.91 19.78 -18.82
N SER A 334 8.00 18.62 -18.21
CA SER A 334 8.78 17.49 -18.70
C SER A 334 8.10 16.19 -18.30
N CYS A 335 7.92 15.29 -19.26
CA CYS A 335 7.45 13.94 -18.97
C CYS A 335 8.48 13.09 -18.21
N TRP A 336 9.73 13.53 -18.15
CA TRP A 336 10.79 12.84 -17.46
C TRP A 336 11.12 13.53 -16.14
N SER A 337 11.26 12.73 -15.08
CA SER A 337 11.81 13.16 -13.81
C SER A 337 12.73 12.09 -13.25
N GLY A 338 13.68 12.48 -12.43
CA GLY A 338 14.61 11.55 -11.81
C GLY A 338 14.94 11.93 -10.39
N GLY A 339 15.30 10.93 -9.61
CA GLY A 339 15.62 11.07 -8.20
C GLY A 339 16.59 10.03 -7.71
N ILE A 340 16.99 10.20 -6.46
CA ILE A 340 17.75 9.22 -5.68
C ILE A 340 16.93 8.81 -4.47
N ALA A 341 17.05 7.56 -4.04
CA ALA A 341 16.27 7.04 -2.93
C ALA A 341 17.12 6.19 -1.98
N LEU A 342 16.89 6.39 -0.68
CA LEU A 342 17.25 5.43 0.35
C LEU A 342 16.21 4.30 0.30
N LYS A 343 16.68 3.06 0.23
CA LYS A 343 15.82 1.87 0.10
C LYS A 343 16.06 0.91 1.25
N HIS A 344 14.96 0.42 1.83
CA HIS A 344 15.01 -0.56 2.90
C HIS A 344 14.03 -1.69 2.62
N GLU A 345 14.46 -2.92 2.87
CA GLU A 345 13.67 -4.13 2.63
C GLU A 345 13.68 -5.04 3.84
N ALA A 346 12.48 -5.60 4.15
CA ALA A 346 12.24 -6.61 5.17
C ALA A 346 11.88 -7.94 4.50
N TYR A 347 12.67 -8.98 4.70
CA TYR A 347 12.51 -10.29 4.05
C TYR A 347 11.84 -11.32 4.93
N TYR A 348 10.91 -12.08 4.36
CA TYR A 348 10.37 -13.29 4.93
C TYR A 348 10.22 -14.37 3.84
N GLY A 349 11.12 -15.35 3.82
CA GLY A 349 11.17 -16.32 2.73
C GLY A 349 11.44 -15.64 1.38
N ASP A 350 10.61 -15.96 0.41
CA ASP A 350 10.66 -15.42 -0.94
C ASP A 350 10.00 -14.03 -1.05
N PHE A 351 9.33 -13.59 0.00
CA PHE A 351 8.67 -12.29 0.05
C PHE A 351 9.53 -11.23 0.73
N SER A 352 9.40 -10.02 0.28
CA SER A 352 9.90 -8.85 1.00
C SER A 352 8.88 -7.71 0.95
N ALA A 353 8.82 -6.94 2.04
CA ALA A 353 8.18 -5.63 2.06
C ALA A 353 9.26 -4.56 1.95
N TYR A 354 9.03 -3.52 1.18
CA TYR A 354 10.00 -2.45 0.97
C TYR A 354 9.42 -1.07 1.26
N VAL A 355 10.32 -0.19 1.71
CA VAL A 355 10.07 1.25 1.87
C VAL A 355 11.22 2.00 1.20
N HIS A 356 10.90 2.93 0.30
CA HIS A 356 11.86 3.82 -0.32
C HIS A 356 11.52 5.25 0.06
N LEU A 357 12.53 6.03 0.41
CA LEU A 357 12.43 7.47 0.66
C LEU A 357 13.34 8.17 -0.35
N GLY A 358 12.73 8.83 -1.31
CA GLY A 358 13.44 9.45 -2.43
C GLY A 358 13.32 10.97 -2.46
N MET A 359 14.28 11.58 -3.13
CA MET A 359 14.31 13.00 -3.43
C MET A 359 14.49 13.20 -4.93
N TYR A 360 13.71 14.09 -5.54
CA TYR A 360 13.86 14.44 -6.94
C TYR A 360 15.12 15.28 -7.15
N LEU A 361 15.93 14.88 -8.14
CA LEU A 361 17.04 15.67 -8.67
C LEU A 361 16.53 16.67 -9.70
N TRP A 362 15.56 16.25 -10.51
CA TRP A 362 14.81 17.11 -11.41
C TRP A 362 13.38 16.61 -11.58
N ARG A 363 12.44 17.54 -11.64
CA ARG A 363 11.02 17.31 -11.90
C ARG A 363 10.39 18.63 -12.34
N HIS A 364 9.64 18.58 -13.43
CA HIS A 364 8.99 19.76 -14.01
C HIS A 364 7.57 19.38 -14.43
N THR A 365 6.61 19.54 -13.52
CA THR A 365 5.21 19.17 -13.70
C THR A 365 4.27 20.39 -13.74
N GLY A 366 4.80 21.58 -13.99
CA GLY A 366 4.01 22.77 -14.19
C GLY A 366 3.72 23.59 -12.92
N LYS A 367 2.63 24.36 -12.95
CA LYS A 367 2.28 25.32 -11.88
C LYS A 367 1.92 24.68 -10.55
N MET A 368 1.26 23.51 -10.59
CA MET A 368 0.78 22.80 -9.39
C MET A 368 1.85 21.96 -8.72
N GLN A 369 3.06 21.93 -9.26
CA GLN A 369 4.17 21.12 -8.73
C GLN A 369 4.44 21.31 -7.24
N SER A 370 4.29 22.52 -6.73
CA SER A 370 4.55 22.85 -5.32
C SER A 370 3.33 22.70 -4.40
N PHE A 371 2.14 22.59 -4.95
CA PHE A 371 0.90 22.56 -4.19
C PHE A 371 0.60 21.15 -3.62
N ASP A 372 0.62 20.13 -4.46
CA ASP A 372 0.27 18.75 -4.05
C ASP A 372 1.47 17.82 -3.92
N GLU A 373 2.63 18.20 -4.47
CA GLU A 373 3.78 17.33 -4.59
C GLU A 373 5.03 17.96 -3.99
N THR A 374 5.67 17.22 -3.11
CA THR A 374 6.92 17.63 -2.46
C THR A 374 8.13 17.35 -3.34
N PRO A 375 9.33 17.95 -3.03
CA PRO A 375 10.58 17.56 -3.67
C PRO A 375 11.04 16.13 -3.32
N TYR A 376 10.35 15.45 -2.41
CA TYR A 376 10.60 14.08 -2.01
C TYR A 376 9.39 13.20 -2.29
N TYR A 377 9.61 11.90 -2.36
CA TYR A 377 8.58 10.89 -2.55
C TYR A 377 8.83 9.69 -1.65
N GLU A 378 7.76 9.01 -1.30
CA GLU A 378 7.76 7.73 -0.63
C GLU A 378 7.29 6.64 -1.61
N ARG A 379 7.82 5.42 -1.43
CA ARG A 379 7.34 4.24 -2.12
C ARG A 379 7.27 3.09 -1.14
N VAL A 380 6.16 2.41 -1.10
CA VAL A 380 5.94 1.21 -0.27
C VAL A 380 5.39 0.10 -1.13
N GLY A 381 5.73 -1.13 -0.80
CA GLY A 381 5.19 -2.26 -1.53
C GLY A 381 5.73 -3.60 -1.07
N VAL A 382 5.31 -4.62 -1.81
CA VAL A 382 5.72 -6.01 -1.61
C VAL A 382 6.38 -6.54 -2.86
N ARG A 383 7.32 -7.45 -2.66
CA ARG A 383 8.08 -8.12 -3.72
C ARG A 383 8.06 -9.61 -3.47
N TRP A 384 7.93 -10.39 -4.52
CA TRP A 384 8.08 -11.82 -4.51
C TRP A 384 9.22 -12.24 -5.43
N THR A 385 10.23 -12.93 -4.86
CA THR A 385 11.47 -13.34 -5.52
C THR A 385 11.64 -14.85 -5.34
N PRO A 386 10.92 -15.70 -6.08
CA PRO A 386 11.02 -17.13 -5.92
C PRO A 386 12.41 -17.64 -6.36
N PRO A 387 13.06 -18.55 -5.62
CA PRO A 387 14.41 -19.03 -5.91
C PRO A 387 14.56 -19.60 -7.32
N ARG A 388 13.53 -20.30 -7.82
CA ARG A 388 13.50 -20.87 -9.17
C ARG A 388 13.65 -19.83 -10.29
N TRP A 389 13.40 -18.55 -10.02
CA TRP A 389 13.49 -17.47 -11.00
C TRP A 389 14.87 -16.81 -11.06
N LYS A 390 15.87 -17.36 -10.32
CA LYS A 390 17.29 -16.95 -10.40
C LYS A 390 17.50 -15.44 -10.33
N GLY A 391 16.89 -14.79 -9.33
CA GLY A 391 17.02 -13.35 -9.10
C GLY A 391 15.92 -12.49 -9.72
N MET A 392 15.06 -13.04 -10.58
CA MET A 392 13.88 -12.31 -11.05
C MET A 392 12.82 -12.21 -9.96
N SER A 393 12.08 -11.11 -9.98
CA SER A 393 11.01 -10.82 -9.02
C SER A 393 9.84 -10.13 -9.68
N VAL A 394 8.68 -10.19 -9.03
CA VAL A 394 7.55 -9.32 -9.30
C VAL A 394 7.29 -8.46 -8.07
N GLN A 395 6.80 -7.24 -8.28
CA GLN A 395 6.50 -6.32 -7.21
C GLN A 395 5.20 -5.57 -7.45
N PHE A 396 4.51 -5.27 -6.36
CA PHE A 396 3.36 -4.39 -6.32
C PHE A 396 3.66 -3.28 -5.32
N GLY A 397 3.34 -2.03 -5.66
CA GLY A 397 3.63 -0.92 -4.79
C GLY A 397 2.81 0.32 -5.08
N ILE A 398 2.95 1.28 -4.18
CA ILE A 398 2.35 2.60 -4.27
C ILE A 398 3.47 3.62 -4.10
N LYS A 399 3.56 4.55 -5.05
CA LYS A 399 4.36 5.76 -4.90
C LYS A 399 3.46 6.87 -4.36
N ALA A 400 3.98 7.66 -3.44
CA ALA A 400 3.22 8.69 -2.74
C ALA A 400 4.04 9.98 -2.56
N HIS A 401 3.34 11.07 -2.27
CA HIS A 401 3.89 12.33 -1.77
C HIS A 401 3.13 12.70 -0.50
N ARG A 402 3.83 12.88 0.64
CA ARG A 402 3.20 13.14 1.96
C ARG A 402 2.10 12.13 2.28
N LEU A 403 2.37 10.84 2.04
CA LEU A 403 1.42 9.73 2.22
C LEU A 403 0.17 9.78 1.32
N LYS A 404 0.07 10.72 0.37
CA LYS A 404 -0.98 10.75 -0.65
C LYS A 404 -0.51 9.95 -1.86
N ALA A 405 -1.25 8.94 -2.26
CA ALA A 405 -0.91 8.12 -3.42
C ALA A 405 -0.79 8.98 -4.69
N ASP A 406 0.36 8.87 -5.35
CA ASP A 406 0.62 9.43 -6.69
C ASP A 406 0.14 8.45 -7.76
N PHE A 407 0.59 7.20 -7.67
CA PHE A 407 0.13 6.11 -8.50
C PHE A 407 0.38 4.74 -7.84
N THR A 408 -0.40 3.77 -8.25
CA THR A 408 -0.18 2.34 -7.97
C THR A 408 0.58 1.72 -9.12
N GLU A 409 1.55 0.86 -8.82
CA GLU A 409 2.43 0.26 -9.81
C GLU A 409 2.57 -1.26 -9.66
N LEU A 410 2.76 -1.92 -10.80
CA LEU A 410 3.15 -3.32 -10.89
C LEU A 410 4.48 -3.38 -11.64
N GLY A 411 5.42 -4.17 -11.17
CA GLY A 411 6.76 -4.22 -11.74
C GLY A 411 7.39 -5.60 -11.72
N ILE A 412 8.46 -5.69 -12.50
CA ILE A 412 9.39 -6.81 -12.53
C ILE A 412 10.78 -6.31 -12.15
N GLY A 413 11.56 -7.19 -11.52
CA GLY A 413 12.92 -6.87 -11.12
C GLY A 413 13.89 -8.01 -11.39
N PHE A 414 15.15 -7.67 -11.42
CA PHE A 414 16.25 -8.64 -11.50
C PHE A 414 17.38 -8.19 -10.58
N GLN A 415 17.88 -9.12 -9.77
CA GLN A 415 19.01 -8.89 -8.85
C GLN A 415 20.17 -9.85 -9.13
N TRP A 416 21.43 -9.34 -9.01
CA TRP A 416 22.66 -10.09 -9.23
C TRP A 416 23.78 -9.70 -8.29
#